data_51efac37f7a1a7aba40db9e23b847b13
#
_entry.id   51efac37f7a1a7aba40db9e23b847b13
#
_cell.length_a   1.000
_cell.length_b   1.000
_cell.length_c   1.000
_cell.angle_alpha   90.00
_cell.angle_beta   90.00
_cell.angle_gamma   90.00
#
_symmetry.space_group_name_H-M   'P 1'
#
loop_
_entity.id
_entity.type
_entity.pdbx_description
1 polymer ?
#
loop_
_entity_poly.entity_id
_entity_poly.type
_entity_poly.pdbx_seq_one_letter_code
_entity_poly.pdbx_strand_id
1 'polypeptide(L)'
;LLGTNKAQIAFTQVDAASDAINGVDKFASGKLPIRALAVMYVNFMHVVTVEGTGIDKFEDLKGKRVSTGSPGSATEVFALRLIEAAGLDKDKDMKRERLGVSESVNAVKDRKIDAFFWVGGIPTAAVTDLAATPGLKMKLIDHGDLADKMNAKHGKLYTASKIKAGSYPGYDKDNSI
;
A
#
# COMPACT_ATOMS: atom_id res chain seq x y z
N LEU A 1 -11.05 -13.51 -12.19
CA LEU A 1 -11.90 -13.29 -13.38
C LEU A 1 -11.23 -13.80 -14.65
N LEU A 2 -9.96 -13.42 -14.94
CA LEU A 2 -9.24 -13.90 -16.13
C LEU A 2 -9.13 -15.43 -16.13
N GLY A 3 -8.69 -16.05 -15.01
CA GLY A 3 -8.53 -17.50 -14.89
C GLY A 3 -9.83 -18.31 -14.98
N THR A 4 -10.98 -17.67 -14.97
CA THR A 4 -12.31 -18.31 -15.09
C THR A 4 -13.05 -17.87 -16.35
N ASN A 5 -12.36 -17.21 -17.29
CA ASN A 5 -12.91 -16.65 -18.54
C ASN A 5 -14.12 -15.70 -18.36
N LYS A 6 -14.26 -15.11 -17.15
CA LYS A 6 -15.29 -14.08 -16.87
C LYS A 6 -14.86 -12.69 -17.26
N ALA A 7 -13.59 -12.50 -17.63
CA ALA A 7 -13.03 -11.29 -18.21
C ALA A 7 -11.90 -11.68 -19.18
N GLN A 8 -11.72 -10.90 -20.25
CA GLN A 8 -10.65 -11.07 -21.23
C GLN A 8 -9.49 -10.10 -20.97
N ILE A 9 -9.76 -8.96 -20.34
CA ILE A 9 -8.77 -7.92 -20.01
C ILE A 9 -9.01 -7.48 -18.57
N ALA A 10 -7.92 -7.21 -17.85
CA ALA A 10 -7.96 -6.68 -16.49
C ALA A 10 -6.79 -5.74 -16.22
N PHE A 11 -7.01 -4.73 -15.39
CA PHE A 11 -5.94 -3.96 -14.77
C PHE A 11 -5.38 -4.75 -13.58
N THR A 12 -4.05 -4.77 -13.45
CA THR A 12 -3.37 -5.41 -12.34
C THR A 12 -2.04 -4.73 -12.05
N GLN A 13 -1.47 -4.98 -10.89
CA GLN A 13 -0.10 -4.60 -10.58
C GLN A 13 0.88 -5.67 -11.04
N VAL A 14 2.15 -5.26 -11.25
CA VAL A 14 3.18 -6.14 -11.79
C VAL A 14 3.49 -7.33 -10.86
N ASP A 15 3.45 -7.13 -9.55
CA ASP A 15 3.67 -8.17 -8.56
C ASP A 15 2.55 -9.23 -8.59
N ALA A 16 1.28 -8.81 -8.59
CA ALA A 16 0.14 -9.72 -8.72
C ALA A 16 0.12 -10.46 -10.08
N ALA A 17 0.55 -9.81 -11.16
CA ALA A 17 0.71 -10.45 -12.46
C ALA A 17 1.84 -11.50 -12.43
N SER A 18 2.96 -11.16 -11.80
CA SER A 18 4.09 -12.10 -11.59
C SER A 18 3.66 -13.30 -10.78
N ASP A 19 2.95 -13.11 -9.67
CA ASP A 19 2.41 -14.21 -8.86
C ASP A 19 1.51 -15.13 -9.68
N ALA A 20 0.63 -14.54 -10.50
CA ALA A 20 -0.31 -15.30 -11.32
C ALA A 20 0.41 -16.17 -12.37
N ILE A 21 1.42 -15.62 -13.03
CA ILE A 21 2.21 -16.32 -14.06
C ILE A 21 3.06 -17.42 -13.43
N ASN A 22 3.63 -17.17 -12.25
CA ASN A 22 4.52 -18.10 -11.56
C ASN A 22 3.78 -19.13 -10.69
N GLY A 23 2.51 -18.90 -10.39
CA GLY A 23 1.71 -19.80 -9.54
C GLY A 23 2.15 -19.72 -8.08
N VAL A 24 2.36 -18.51 -7.55
CA VAL A 24 2.74 -18.27 -6.15
C VAL A 24 1.62 -17.57 -5.38
N ASP A 25 1.71 -17.56 -4.07
CA ASP A 25 0.73 -16.95 -3.16
C ASP A 25 -0.72 -17.39 -3.47
N LYS A 26 -1.58 -16.47 -3.83
CA LYS A 26 -3.00 -16.76 -4.16
C LYS A 26 -3.19 -17.65 -5.39
N PHE A 27 -2.15 -17.85 -6.17
CA PHE A 27 -2.15 -18.66 -7.40
C PHE A 27 -1.40 -19.98 -7.24
N ALA A 28 -1.08 -20.41 -6.01
CA ALA A 28 -0.38 -21.66 -5.75
C ALA A 28 -1.14 -22.91 -6.25
N SER A 29 -2.47 -22.82 -6.41
CA SER A 29 -3.29 -23.89 -6.99
C SER A 29 -3.20 -23.99 -8.53
N GLY A 30 -2.59 -23.02 -9.22
CA GLY A 30 -2.44 -23.05 -10.68
C GLY A 30 -2.01 -21.73 -11.26
N LYS A 31 -1.08 -21.79 -12.20
CA LYS A 31 -0.60 -20.66 -12.97
C LYS A 31 -1.68 -20.13 -13.92
N LEU A 32 -1.70 -18.82 -14.14
CA LEU A 32 -2.57 -18.21 -15.13
C LEU A 32 -1.77 -17.84 -16.39
N PRO A 33 -2.22 -18.25 -17.60
CA PRO A 33 -1.55 -17.93 -18.86
C PRO A 33 -1.88 -16.51 -19.33
N ILE A 34 -1.61 -15.50 -18.50
CA ILE A 34 -1.85 -14.10 -18.83
C ILE A 34 -0.68 -13.48 -19.61
N ARG A 35 -0.96 -12.37 -20.30
CA ARG A 35 0.03 -11.56 -21.03
C ARG A 35 -0.19 -10.10 -20.73
N ALA A 36 0.91 -9.35 -20.55
CA ALA A 36 0.86 -7.90 -20.45
C ALA A 36 0.58 -7.28 -21.83
N LEU A 37 -0.37 -6.37 -21.89
CA LEU A 37 -0.69 -5.60 -23.09
C LEU A 37 0.00 -4.24 -23.08
N ALA A 38 -0.01 -3.55 -21.93
CA ALA A 38 0.61 -2.23 -21.77
C ALA A 38 0.93 -1.96 -20.30
N VAL A 39 1.90 -1.09 -20.06
CA VAL A 39 2.13 -0.43 -18.77
C VAL A 39 1.43 0.93 -18.83
N MET A 40 0.50 1.18 -17.93
CA MET A 40 -0.33 2.38 -17.96
C MET A 40 0.29 3.54 -17.17
N TYR A 41 0.74 3.28 -15.93
CA TYR A 41 1.37 4.26 -15.05
C TYR A 41 2.08 3.58 -13.89
N VAL A 42 2.90 4.35 -13.17
CA VAL A 42 3.58 3.89 -11.97
C VAL A 42 2.67 4.09 -10.76
N ASN A 43 2.60 3.08 -9.91
CA ASN A 43 1.93 3.15 -8.61
C ASN A 43 2.96 3.37 -7.49
N PHE A 44 2.55 4.13 -6.50
CA PHE A 44 3.34 4.48 -5.33
C PHE A 44 2.68 3.93 -4.06
N MET A 45 3.47 3.28 -3.19
CA MET A 45 3.00 2.88 -1.88
C MET A 45 2.99 4.10 -0.95
N HIS A 46 1.86 4.33 -0.31
CA HIS A 46 1.71 5.34 0.74
C HIS A 46 1.50 4.61 2.06
N VAL A 47 2.25 4.99 3.08
CA VAL A 47 1.98 4.65 4.47
C VAL A 47 1.57 5.93 5.17
N VAL A 48 0.27 6.09 5.36
CA VAL A 48 -0.36 7.36 5.75
C VAL A 48 -0.76 7.32 7.21
N THR A 49 -0.45 8.37 7.95
CA THR A 49 -0.90 8.64 9.31
C THR A 49 -1.18 10.13 9.50
N VAL A 50 -1.56 10.54 10.70
CA VAL A 50 -1.72 11.95 11.08
C VAL A 50 -0.97 12.25 12.37
N GLU A 51 -0.67 13.51 12.64
CA GLU A 51 -0.08 13.92 13.92
C GLU A 51 -0.94 13.47 15.10
N GLY A 52 -0.28 13.18 16.23
CA GLY A 52 -0.92 12.72 17.45
C GLY A 52 -1.14 11.19 17.56
N THR A 53 -0.83 10.41 16.50
CA THR A 53 -0.91 8.93 16.53
C THR A 53 0.31 8.28 17.19
N GLY A 54 1.42 9.03 17.35
CA GLY A 54 2.70 8.49 17.83
C GLY A 54 3.37 7.55 16.82
N ILE A 55 3.12 7.77 15.50
CA ILE A 55 3.76 7.03 14.41
C ILE A 55 4.66 8.02 13.68
N ASP A 56 5.98 7.83 13.78
CA ASP A 56 7.00 8.64 13.13
C ASP A 56 7.89 7.83 12.18
N LYS A 57 7.95 6.51 12.38
CA LYS A 57 8.67 5.54 11.55
C LYS A 57 7.88 4.25 11.42
N PHE A 58 8.30 3.37 10.51
CA PHE A 58 7.55 2.17 10.15
C PHE A 58 7.33 1.22 11.34
N GLU A 59 8.33 1.08 12.22
CA GLU A 59 8.24 0.22 13.41
C GLU A 59 7.20 0.69 14.43
N ASP A 60 6.84 1.97 14.42
CA ASP A 60 5.81 2.53 15.31
C ASP A 60 4.39 2.06 14.95
N LEU A 61 4.23 1.36 13.83
CA LEU A 61 2.96 0.67 13.49
C LEU A 61 2.64 -0.45 14.49
N LYS A 62 3.63 -0.93 15.26
CA LYS A 62 3.42 -1.95 16.28
C LYS A 62 2.44 -1.48 17.36
N GLY A 63 1.42 -2.31 17.62
CA GLY A 63 0.33 -2.02 18.56
C GLY A 63 -0.76 -1.09 18.03
N LYS A 64 -0.60 -0.52 16.82
CA LYS A 64 -1.54 0.43 16.22
C LYS A 64 -2.69 -0.27 15.48
N ARG A 65 -3.76 0.50 15.23
CA ARG A 65 -4.88 0.12 14.36
C ARG A 65 -4.53 0.54 12.93
N VAL A 66 -4.34 -0.42 12.04
CA VAL A 66 -3.78 -0.15 10.71
C VAL A 66 -4.63 -0.79 9.63
N SER A 67 -5.11 -0.01 8.67
CA SER A 67 -5.77 -0.54 7.49
C SER A 67 -4.74 -0.93 6.43
N THR A 68 -4.80 -2.18 6.00
CA THR A 68 -3.88 -2.75 4.98
C THR A 68 -4.48 -2.79 3.57
N GLY A 69 -5.61 -2.12 3.35
CA GLY A 69 -6.32 -2.15 2.08
C GLY A 69 -7.47 -3.16 2.05
N SER A 70 -8.34 -3.02 1.06
CA SER A 70 -9.50 -3.92 0.89
C SER A 70 -9.08 -5.37 0.71
N PRO A 71 -9.90 -6.34 1.16
CA PRO A 71 -9.62 -7.76 0.99
C PRO A 71 -9.34 -8.12 -0.47
N GLY A 72 -8.20 -8.77 -0.71
CA GLY A 72 -7.80 -9.22 -2.04
C GLY A 72 -7.29 -8.14 -2.99
N SER A 73 -7.20 -6.89 -2.55
CA SER A 73 -6.66 -5.80 -3.34
C SER A 73 -5.14 -5.90 -3.51
N ALA A 74 -4.62 -5.21 -4.51
CA ALA A 74 -3.18 -5.05 -4.70
C ALA A 74 -2.53 -4.28 -3.53
N THR A 75 -3.25 -3.31 -2.95
CA THR A 75 -2.81 -2.61 -1.73
C THR A 75 -2.56 -3.58 -0.60
N GLU A 76 -3.49 -4.52 -0.35
CA GLU A 76 -3.33 -5.53 0.72
C GLU A 76 -2.09 -6.41 0.47
N VAL A 77 -1.89 -6.89 -0.75
CA VAL A 77 -0.73 -7.73 -1.09
C VAL A 77 0.57 -6.99 -0.82
N PHE A 78 0.70 -5.77 -1.33
CA PHE A 78 1.91 -4.96 -1.14
C PHE A 78 2.12 -4.59 0.34
N ALA A 79 1.06 -4.17 1.05
CA ALA A 79 1.15 -3.83 2.47
C ALA A 79 1.65 -5.00 3.32
N LEU A 80 1.14 -6.22 3.08
CA LEU A 80 1.58 -7.40 3.82
C LEU A 80 3.04 -7.76 3.55
N ARG A 81 3.51 -7.63 2.32
CA ARG A 81 4.91 -7.83 1.94
C ARG A 81 5.82 -6.79 2.58
N LEU A 82 5.39 -5.54 2.63
CA LEU A 82 6.14 -4.45 3.24
C LEU A 82 6.24 -4.62 4.77
N ILE A 83 5.13 -4.97 5.42
CA ILE A 83 5.09 -5.27 6.86
C ILE A 83 6.06 -6.41 7.19
N GLU A 84 6.06 -7.48 6.40
CA GLU A 84 6.97 -8.60 6.57
C GLU A 84 8.44 -8.20 6.34
N ALA A 85 8.73 -7.39 5.32
CA ALA A 85 10.08 -6.88 5.03
C ALA A 85 10.62 -6.02 6.17
N ALA A 86 9.73 -5.32 6.89
CA ALA A 86 10.06 -4.57 8.11
C ALA A 86 10.25 -5.45 9.35
N GLY A 87 10.04 -6.77 9.24
CA GLY A 87 10.14 -7.70 10.37
C GLY A 87 8.96 -7.68 11.33
N LEU A 88 7.82 -7.12 10.91
CA LEU A 88 6.59 -7.09 11.69
C LEU A 88 5.65 -8.24 11.31
N ASP A 89 4.90 -8.71 12.30
CA ASP A 89 3.82 -9.70 12.10
C ASP A 89 2.46 -8.97 11.96
N LYS A 90 1.84 -9.12 10.78
CA LYS A 90 0.58 -8.47 10.44
C LYS A 90 -0.60 -8.81 11.36
N ASP A 91 -0.55 -9.94 12.06
CA ASP A 91 -1.65 -10.44 12.90
C ASP A 91 -1.36 -10.28 14.40
N LYS A 92 -0.07 -10.19 14.80
CA LYS A 92 0.35 -10.09 16.20
C LYS A 92 0.78 -8.68 16.57
N ASP A 93 1.47 -7.98 15.65
CA ASP A 93 2.08 -6.69 15.96
C ASP A 93 1.15 -5.50 15.70
N MET A 94 -0.04 -5.70 15.12
CA MET A 94 -0.99 -4.61 14.87
C MET A 94 -2.43 -5.08 14.92
N LYS A 95 -3.36 -4.14 15.17
CA LYS A 95 -4.80 -4.37 15.01
C LYS A 95 -5.15 -4.05 13.56
N ARG A 96 -5.19 -5.10 12.74
CA ARG A 96 -5.34 -4.96 11.29
C ARG A 96 -6.79 -4.76 10.88
N GLU A 97 -7.05 -3.70 10.14
CA GLU A 97 -8.30 -3.43 9.42
C GLU A 97 -8.10 -3.64 7.91
N ARG A 98 -9.18 -3.86 7.19
CA ARG A 98 -9.15 -4.18 5.74
C ARG A 98 -10.14 -3.30 4.99
N LEU A 99 -9.80 -2.02 4.85
CA LEU A 99 -10.65 -0.97 4.32
C LEU A 99 -10.10 -0.46 2.97
N GLY A 100 -10.98 0.01 2.10
CA GLY A 100 -10.59 0.78 0.92
C GLY A 100 -10.00 2.14 1.30
N VAL A 101 -9.42 2.85 0.32
CA VAL A 101 -8.74 4.13 0.61
C VAL A 101 -9.68 5.18 1.18
N SER A 102 -10.89 5.31 0.64
CA SER A 102 -11.88 6.29 1.12
C SER A 102 -12.37 5.97 2.53
N GLU A 103 -12.67 4.70 2.80
CA GLU A 103 -13.04 4.23 4.13
C GLU A 103 -11.90 4.40 5.13
N SER A 104 -10.66 4.15 4.71
CA SER A 104 -9.47 4.34 5.55
C SER A 104 -9.27 5.81 5.91
N VAL A 105 -9.43 6.73 4.95
CA VAL A 105 -9.38 8.17 5.19
C VAL A 105 -10.45 8.61 6.20
N ASN A 106 -11.71 8.18 6.03
CA ASN A 106 -12.77 8.48 6.98
C ASN A 106 -12.48 7.90 8.38
N ALA A 107 -11.96 6.67 8.44
CA ALA A 107 -11.62 6.03 9.71
C ALA A 107 -10.45 6.75 10.43
N VAL A 108 -9.48 7.32 9.70
CA VAL A 108 -8.43 8.17 10.30
C VAL A 108 -9.02 9.49 10.81
N LYS A 109 -9.88 10.15 10.02
CA LYS A 109 -10.57 11.39 10.44
C LYS A 109 -11.39 11.17 11.71
N ASP A 110 -12.06 10.02 11.81
CA ASP A 110 -12.86 9.61 12.97
C ASP A 110 -12.01 9.05 14.13
N ARG A 111 -10.69 8.98 13.99
CA ARG A 111 -9.76 8.38 14.97
C ARG A 111 -10.07 6.90 15.29
N LYS A 112 -10.68 6.18 14.34
CA LYS A 112 -10.97 4.75 14.44
C LYS A 112 -9.76 3.88 14.09
N ILE A 113 -8.88 4.37 13.18
CA ILE A 113 -7.59 3.79 12.87
C ILE A 113 -6.48 4.84 13.01
N ASP A 114 -5.24 4.38 13.14
CA ASP A 114 -4.07 5.22 13.39
C ASP A 114 -3.23 5.43 12.11
N ALA A 115 -3.28 4.47 11.18
CA ALA A 115 -2.60 4.55 9.90
C ALA A 115 -3.29 3.69 8.84
N PHE A 116 -2.95 3.92 7.58
CA PHE A 116 -3.39 3.05 6.48
C PHE A 116 -2.34 2.97 5.37
N PHE A 117 -2.38 1.85 4.65
CA PHE A 117 -1.64 1.62 3.43
C PHE A 117 -2.50 1.95 2.21
N TRP A 118 -1.87 2.50 1.19
CA TRP A 118 -2.50 2.75 -0.09
C TRP A 118 -1.49 2.64 -1.24
N VAL A 119 -1.85 1.89 -2.27
CA VAL A 119 -1.08 1.83 -3.53
C VAL A 119 -1.87 2.51 -4.62
N GLY A 120 -1.30 3.54 -5.22
CA GLY A 120 -1.95 4.29 -6.29
C GLY A 120 -1.08 5.37 -6.90
N GLY A 121 -1.65 6.10 -7.84
CA GLY A 121 -1.02 7.27 -8.45
C GLY A 121 -0.97 8.48 -7.51
N ILE A 122 -0.12 9.43 -7.83
CA ILE A 122 0.02 10.71 -7.12
C ILE A 122 -0.45 11.84 -8.03
N PRO A 123 -1.34 12.74 -7.52
CA PRO A 123 -2.05 12.66 -6.25
C PRO A 123 -3.24 11.68 -6.29
N THR A 124 -3.57 11.08 -5.14
CA THR A 124 -4.81 10.32 -4.96
C THR A 124 -5.87 11.20 -4.28
N ALA A 125 -7.05 11.29 -4.85
CA ALA A 125 -8.11 12.19 -4.37
C ALA A 125 -8.45 12.02 -2.88
N ALA A 126 -8.62 10.77 -2.41
CA ALA A 126 -8.92 10.50 -1.00
C ALA A 126 -7.77 10.93 -0.05
N VAL A 127 -6.50 10.76 -0.47
CA VAL A 127 -5.35 11.22 0.32
C VAL A 127 -5.26 12.74 0.31
N THR A 128 -5.58 13.38 -0.82
CA THR A 128 -5.68 14.85 -0.94
C THR A 128 -6.76 15.40 0.01
N ASP A 129 -7.90 14.74 0.10
CA ASP A 129 -8.99 15.10 1.01
C ASP A 129 -8.56 15.03 2.48
N LEU A 130 -7.81 13.99 2.86
CA LEU A 130 -7.23 13.91 4.22
C LEU A 130 -6.25 15.05 4.47
N ALA A 131 -5.33 15.28 3.53
CA ALA A 131 -4.30 16.32 3.64
C ALA A 131 -4.89 17.74 3.75
N ALA A 132 -6.04 17.97 3.10
CA ALA A 132 -6.75 19.26 3.12
C ALA A 132 -7.71 19.40 4.32
N THR A 133 -7.86 18.38 5.18
CA THR A 133 -8.82 18.42 6.29
C THR A 133 -8.34 19.36 7.41
N PRO A 134 -9.11 20.42 7.75
CA PRO A 134 -8.73 21.33 8.82
C PRO A 134 -8.51 20.63 10.17
N GLY A 135 -7.45 21.02 10.89
CA GLY A 135 -7.13 20.45 12.21
C GLY A 135 -6.47 19.08 12.17
N LEU A 136 -6.27 18.49 10.99
CA LEU A 136 -5.45 17.29 10.81
C LEU A 136 -4.18 17.63 10.05
N LYS A 137 -3.06 17.11 10.50
CA LYS A 137 -1.80 17.20 9.78
C LYS A 137 -1.37 15.80 9.33
N MET A 138 -1.49 15.56 8.04
CA MET A 138 -1.11 14.29 7.43
C MET A 138 0.40 14.09 7.48
N LYS A 139 0.80 12.84 7.70
CA LYS A 139 2.19 12.38 7.64
C LYS A 139 2.27 11.16 6.74
N LEU A 140 3.35 11.08 5.97
CA LEU A 140 3.74 9.88 5.24
C LEU A 140 4.98 9.28 5.92
N ILE A 141 5.01 7.96 6.05
CA ILE A 141 6.08 7.23 6.73
C ILE A 141 7.06 6.69 5.70
N ASP A 142 8.35 6.98 5.90
CA ASP A 142 9.43 6.48 5.06
C ASP A 142 9.55 4.96 5.16
N HIS A 143 9.79 4.31 4.00
CA HIS A 143 9.93 2.85 3.90
C HIS A 143 10.70 2.41 2.64
N GLY A 144 11.31 3.33 1.90
CA GLY A 144 12.03 3.01 0.65
C GLY A 144 13.24 2.10 0.85
N ASP A 145 13.82 2.08 2.05
CA ASP A 145 14.90 1.17 2.44
C ASP A 145 14.47 -0.31 2.51
N LEU A 146 13.16 -0.58 2.56
CA LEU A 146 12.62 -1.94 2.57
C LEU A 146 12.51 -2.57 1.17
N ALA A 147 12.69 -1.80 0.10
CA ALA A 147 12.55 -2.27 -1.27
C ALA A 147 13.49 -3.45 -1.59
N ASP A 148 14.75 -3.39 -1.15
CA ASP A 148 15.71 -4.47 -1.37
C ASP A 148 15.32 -5.77 -0.64
N LYS A 149 14.79 -5.66 0.58
CA LYS A 149 14.31 -6.82 1.33
C LYS A 149 13.08 -7.47 0.64
N MET A 150 12.16 -6.65 0.13
CA MET A 150 11.03 -7.12 -0.66
C MET A 150 11.49 -7.82 -1.93
N ASN A 151 12.44 -7.23 -2.65
CA ASN A 151 13.00 -7.78 -3.88
C ASN A 151 13.73 -9.12 -3.66
N ALA A 152 14.45 -9.26 -2.56
CA ALA A 152 15.12 -10.51 -2.20
C ALA A 152 14.14 -11.68 -2.05
N LYS A 153 12.91 -11.42 -1.60
CA LYS A 153 11.90 -12.45 -1.35
C LYS A 153 10.93 -12.65 -2.51
N HIS A 154 10.51 -11.57 -3.17
CA HIS A 154 9.40 -11.58 -4.13
C HIS A 154 9.85 -11.31 -5.58
N GLY A 155 11.17 -11.21 -5.83
CA GLY A 155 11.71 -10.87 -7.14
C GLY A 155 11.86 -9.35 -7.34
N LYS A 156 12.61 -8.96 -8.37
CA LYS A 156 12.96 -7.54 -8.66
C LYS A 156 11.75 -6.78 -9.24
N LEU A 157 10.74 -6.56 -8.42
CA LEU A 157 9.46 -5.94 -8.80
C LEU A 157 9.24 -4.57 -8.14
N TYR A 158 10.06 -4.22 -7.13
CA TYR A 158 9.89 -3.02 -6.31
C TYR A 158 11.10 -2.10 -6.49
N THR A 159 10.83 -0.81 -6.57
CA THR A 159 11.88 0.21 -6.74
C THR A 159 11.67 1.31 -5.72
N ALA A 160 12.70 1.60 -4.94
CA ALA A 160 12.67 2.74 -4.03
C ALA A 160 12.47 4.04 -4.83
N SER A 161 11.62 4.92 -4.35
CA SER A 161 11.24 6.16 -5.01
C SER A 161 10.95 7.25 -3.97
N LYS A 162 10.36 8.35 -4.39
CA LYS A 162 9.97 9.45 -3.51
C LYS A 162 8.60 10.01 -3.86
N ILE A 163 7.79 10.24 -2.83
CA ILE A 163 6.68 11.18 -2.91
C ILE A 163 7.25 12.56 -2.60
N LYS A 164 7.21 13.46 -3.59
CA LYS A 164 7.81 14.78 -3.48
C LYS A 164 7.04 15.72 -2.58
N ALA A 165 7.75 16.65 -1.95
CA ALA A 165 7.15 17.82 -1.32
C ALA A 165 6.17 18.51 -2.29
N GLY A 166 5.03 18.97 -1.79
CA GLY A 166 3.98 19.59 -2.59
C GLY A 166 3.07 18.61 -3.35
N SER A 167 3.30 17.30 -3.27
CA SER A 167 2.40 16.29 -3.89
C SER A 167 1.00 16.28 -3.29
N TYR A 168 0.87 16.72 -2.05
CA TYR A 168 -0.40 16.85 -1.32
C TYR A 168 -0.47 18.19 -0.59
N PRO A 169 -1.67 18.78 -0.38
CA PRO A 169 -1.83 20.03 0.38
C PRO A 169 -1.16 19.97 1.76
N GLY A 170 -0.36 20.99 2.10
CA GLY A 170 0.32 21.10 3.38
C GLY A 170 1.42 20.06 3.62
N TYR A 171 1.79 19.26 2.61
CA TYR A 171 2.89 18.31 2.68
C TYR A 171 4.15 18.91 2.04
N ASP A 172 5.13 19.27 2.87
CA ASP A 172 6.27 20.13 2.52
C ASP A 172 7.63 19.42 2.50
N LYS A 173 7.66 18.10 2.63
CA LYS A 173 8.88 17.29 2.62
C LYS A 173 8.84 16.15 1.60
N ASP A 174 10.02 15.72 1.13
CA ASP A 174 10.15 14.46 0.39
C ASP A 174 9.97 13.26 1.33
N ASN A 175 9.27 12.24 0.87
CA ASN A 175 9.08 10.98 1.59
C ASN A 175 9.69 9.84 0.79
N SER A 176 10.58 9.06 1.40
CA SER A 176 11.21 7.89 0.80
C SER A 176 10.25 6.69 0.82
N ILE A 177 9.93 6.15 -0.35
CA ILE A 177 8.99 5.04 -0.50
C ILE A 177 9.60 3.88 -1.27
#